data_8fe176c4176b2e7bdbd73663668240d5
#
_entry.id   8fe176c4176b2e7bdbd73663668240d5
#
_cell.length_a   1.000
_cell.length_b   1.000
_cell.length_c   1.000
_cell.angle_alpha   90.00
_cell.angle_beta   90.00
_cell.angle_gamma   90.00
#
_symmetry.space_group_name_H-M   'P 1'
#
loop_
_entity.id
_entity.type
_entity.pdbx_description
1 polymer ?
#
loop_
_entity_poly.entity_id
_entity_poly.type
_entity_poly.pdbx_seq_one_letter_code
_entity_poly.pdbx_strand_id
1 'polypeptide(L)'
;VSTVEHAMATLYAAGIDNCLIQVNGPEFPILDGSAKAYVECIKRVGIEEQNAPKDFYIIKSKIEFRDEATGSSITVLPDDKFSVNTLISYDSKILTNQYATLENMEDFPAEVASARTFVFVREIEPLLNAGLIKGGDLDNAIVIYEKQMTQENFDKLADVMGVPHMDASQLGYINHIPLVWPNEPARHKLLDIIGDLALIGKPIKGRIIATRPGHTINNKFARQIRKEIRLHEIQAPVYNCNEAPIMDVNRIRELLPHRYPFQLVDKVIAIGANHIVGIKNVTSNEPFFVGHFPNEPVSYTHLTLP
;
A
#
# COMPACT_ATOMS: atom_id res chain seq x y z
N VAL A 1 -16.88 -0.20 -1.41
CA VAL A 1 -16.58 -0.29 -2.84
C VAL A 1 -15.43 -1.27 -3.02
N SER A 2 -15.56 -2.22 -3.93
CA SER A 2 -14.54 -3.24 -4.26
C SER A 2 -13.89 -2.97 -5.61
N THR A 3 -12.89 -3.78 -5.99
CA THR A 3 -12.14 -3.72 -7.26
C THR A 3 -11.53 -2.33 -7.52
N VAL A 4 -10.89 -1.78 -6.48
CA VAL A 4 -10.36 -0.41 -6.51
C VAL A 4 -8.93 -0.33 -7.06
N GLU A 5 -8.22 -1.45 -7.14
CA GLU A 5 -6.79 -1.56 -7.39
C GLU A 5 -6.35 -0.88 -8.70
N HIS A 6 -7.07 -1.08 -9.80
CA HIS A 6 -6.72 -0.50 -11.10
C HIS A 6 -6.83 1.04 -11.11
N ALA A 7 -7.92 1.56 -10.55
CA ALA A 7 -8.13 2.99 -10.43
C ALA A 7 -7.11 3.62 -9.47
N MET A 8 -6.89 3.00 -8.30
CA MET A 8 -5.95 3.51 -7.30
C MET A 8 -4.50 3.47 -7.79
N ALA A 9 -4.10 2.41 -8.51
CA ALA A 9 -2.78 2.34 -9.13
C ALA A 9 -2.58 3.47 -10.15
N THR A 10 -3.60 3.76 -10.96
CA THR A 10 -3.56 4.84 -11.94
C THR A 10 -3.42 6.21 -11.27
N LEU A 11 -4.23 6.50 -10.25
CA LEU A 11 -4.18 7.76 -9.52
C LEU A 11 -2.82 7.96 -8.83
N TYR A 12 -2.30 6.90 -8.21
CA TYR A 12 -1.00 6.94 -7.56
C TYR A 12 0.14 7.19 -8.56
N ALA A 13 0.16 6.45 -9.67
CA ALA A 13 1.18 6.60 -10.70
C ALA A 13 1.11 7.96 -11.42
N ALA A 14 -0.09 8.51 -11.61
CA ALA A 14 -0.31 9.84 -12.16
C ALA A 14 0.02 10.97 -11.16
N GLY A 15 0.34 10.65 -9.91
CA GLY A 15 0.66 11.64 -8.89
C GLY A 15 -0.53 12.45 -8.40
N ILE A 16 -1.75 11.95 -8.56
CA ILE A 16 -2.99 12.64 -8.15
C ILE A 16 -3.21 12.44 -6.65
N ASP A 17 -3.20 13.52 -5.90
CA ASP A 17 -3.40 13.51 -4.44
C ASP A 17 -4.87 13.75 -4.05
N ASN A 18 -5.60 14.55 -4.83
CA ASN A 18 -6.97 14.92 -4.54
C ASN A 18 -7.86 14.75 -5.77
N CYS A 19 -8.89 13.91 -5.64
CA CYS A 19 -9.91 13.76 -6.67
C CYS A 19 -11.25 13.34 -6.03
N LEU A 20 -12.34 13.70 -6.68
CA LEU A 20 -13.67 13.20 -6.35
C LEU A 20 -13.99 12.01 -7.27
N ILE A 21 -14.25 10.85 -6.66
CA ILE A 21 -14.63 9.64 -7.39
C ILE A 21 -16.09 9.33 -7.09
N GLN A 22 -16.92 9.30 -8.10
CA GLN A 22 -18.33 8.95 -8.00
C GLN A 22 -18.59 7.61 -8.68
N VAL A 23 -19.08 6.65 -7.92
CA VAL A 23 -19.42 5.30 -8.40
C VAL A 23 -20.88 5.04 -8.08
N ASN A 24 -21.66 4.60 -9.07
CA ASN A 24 -23.09 4.31 -8.93
C ASN A 24 -23.40 2.86 -8.53
N GLY A 25 -22.36 2.10 -8.14
CA GLY A 25 -22.45 0.70 -7.75
C GLY A 25 -21.51 0.35 -6.58
N PRO A 26 -21.56 -0.88 -6.09
CA PRO A 26 -20.70 -1.34 -5.00
C PRO A 26 -19.26 -1.64 -5.45
N GLU A 27 -18.99 -1.59 -6.73
CA GLU A 27 -17.74 -2.04 -7.35
C GLU A 27 -17.29 -1.08 -8.45
N PHE A 28 -15.97 -0.88 -8.59
CA PHE A 28 -15.40 -0.22 -9.76
C PHE A 28 -15.53 -1.10 -11.00
N PRO A 29 -15.71 -0.51 -12.19
CA PRO A 29 -15.79 -1.29 -13.43
C PRO A 29 -14.45 -1.98 -13.70
N ILE A 30 -14.52 -3.28 -14.06
CA ILE A 30 -13.34 -4.08 -14.41
C ILE A 30 -12.72 -3.63 -15.74
N LEU A 31 -13.52 -3.06 -16.64
CA LEU A 31 -13.15 -2.63 -18.00
C LEU A 31 -12.52 -3.79 -18.79
N ASP A 32 -11.33 -3.59 -19.34
CA ASP A 32 -10.54 -4.62 -20.04
C ASP A 32 -9.67 -5.48 -19.10
N GLY A 33 -9.89 -5.38 -17.79
CA GLY A 33 -9.08 -6.07 -16.77
C GLY A 33 -7.74 -5.42 -16.48
N SER A 34 -7.48 -4.22 -17.01
CA SER A 34 -6.25 -3.47 -16.83
C SER A 34 -6.51 -2.04 -16.34
N ALA A 35 -5.46 -1.27 -16.14
CA ALA A 35 -5.55 0.15 -15.79
C ALA A 35 -5.52 1.08 -17.03
N LYS A 36 -5.41 0.54 -18.23
CA LYS A 36 -5.21 1.30 -19.48
C LYS A 36 -6.26 2.39 -19.69
N ALA A 37 -7.54 2.02 -19.58
CA ALA A 37 -8.63 2.97 -19.84
C ALA A 37 -8.67 4.12 -18.81
N TYR A 38 -8.31 3.86 -17.54
CA TYR A 38 -8.16 4.90 -16.52
C TYR A 38 -7.03 5.88 -16.88
N VAL A 39 -5.87 5.36 -17.30
CA VAL A 39 -4.73 6.17 -17.74
C VAL A 39 -5.11 7.04 -18.95
N GLU A 40 -5.79 6.47 -19.94
CA GLU A 40 -6.22 7.20 -21.14
C GLU A 40 -7.22 8.32 -20.80
N CYS A 41 -8.14 8.08 -19.85
CA CYS A 41 -9.07 9.10 -19.38
C CYS A 41 -8.32 10.26 -18.70
N ILE A 42 -7.37 9.98 -17.79
CA ILE A 42 -6.60 11.01 -17.11
C ILE A 42 -5.75 11.81 -18.11
N LYS A 43 -5.07 11.14 -19.04
CA LYS A 43 -4.28 11.81 -20.08
C LYS A 43 -5.13 12.76 -20.95
N ARG A 44 -6.37 12.37 -21.23
CA ARG A 44 -7.28 13.18 -22.05
C ARG A 44 -7.76 14.45 -21.35
N VAL A 45 -8.03 14.38 -20.04
CA VAL A 45 -8.55 15.52 -19.27
C VAL A 45 -7.46 16.37 -18.64
N GLY A 46 -6.26 15.79 -18.42
CA GLY A 46 -5.14 16.44 -17.76
C GLY A 46 -5.24 16.45 -16.23
N ILE A 47 -4.24 17.02 -15.60
CA ILE A 47 -4.10 17.15 -14.15
C ILE A 47 -3.83 18.61 -13.83
N GLU A 48 -4.50 19.14 -12.81
CA GLU A 48 -4.25 20.49 -12.28
C GLU A 48 -3.28 20.42 -11.11
N GLU A 49 -2.17 21.15 -11.20
CA GLU A 49 -1.20 21.25 -10.11
C GLU A 49 -1.73 22.18 -9.02
N GLN A 50 -1.61 21.73 -7.77
CA GLN A 50 -2.01 22.49 -6.60
C GLN A 50 -0.79 23.19 -5.98
N ASN A 51 -0.99 24.39 -5.43
CA ASN A 51 0.06 25.15 -4.77
C ASN A 51 0.34 24.63 -3.34
N ALA A 52 0.72 23.36 -3.24
CA ALA A 52 1.11 22.72 -2.00
C ALA A 52 2.17 21.65 -2.27
N PRO A 53 3.23 21.58 -1.47
CA PRO A 53 4.25 20.53 -1.62
C PRO A 53 3.63 19.17 -1.31
N LYS A 54 4.05 18.15 -2.07
CA LYS A 54 3.64 16.76 -1.84
C LYS A 54 4.32 16.21 -0.58
N ASP A 55 3.52 15.68 0.32
CA ASP A 55 4.01 15.11 1.58
C ASP A 55 4.29 13.61 1.45
N PHE A 56 5.58 13.24 1.40
CA PHE A 56 6.03 11.87 1.25
C PHE A 56 6.35 11.22 2.59
N TYR A 57 6.02 9.94 2.72
CA TYR A 57 6.60 9.08 3.74
C TYR A 57 7.92 8.48 3.25
N ILE A 58 9.03 8.90 3.85
CA ILE A 58 10.38 8.47 3.46
C ILE A 58 10.79 7.27 4.28
N ILE A 59 11.07 6.16 3.61
CA ILE A 59 11.59 4.95 4.25
C ILE A 59 13.05 5.18 4.64
N LYS A 60 13.33 5.15 5.94
CA LYS A 60 14.68 5.41 6.50
C LYS A 60 15.49 4.14 6.78
N SER A 61 14.82 3.00 6.93
CA SER A 61 15.43 1.71 7.20
C SER A 61 14.64 0.59 6.54
N LYS A 62 15.25 -0.60 6.41
CA LYS A 62 14.56 -1.78 5.89
C LYS A 62 13.33 -2.10 6.74
N ILE A 63 12.19 -2.27 6.07
CA ILE A 63 10.96 -2.81 6.64
C ILE A 63 10.66 -4.12 5.94
N GLU A 64 10.32 -5.17 6.68
CA GLU A 64 10.01 -6.47 6.11
C GLU A 64 8.73 -7.02 6.74
N PHE A 65 7.85 -7.52 5.89
CA PHE A 65 6.64 -8.23 6.28
C PHE A 65 6.60 -9.58 5.57
N ARG A 66 6.43 -10.67 6.34
CA ARG A 66 6.32 -12.04 5.83
C ARG A 66 5.04 -12.69 6.31
N ASP A 67 4.48 -13.50 5.44
CA ASP A 67 3.39 -14.42 5.77
C ASP A 67 3.94 -15.85 5.62
N GLU A 68 4.29 -16.47 6.74
CA GLU A 68 4.90 -17.81 6.77
C GLU A 68 3.96 -18.89 6.21
N ALA A 69 2.65 -18.70 6.30
CA ALA A 69 1.67 -19.67 5.81
C ALA A 69 1.63 -19.76 4.30
N THR A 70 1.87 -18.62 3.60
CA THR A 70 1.83 -18.54 2.13
C THR A 70 3.21 -18.46 1.49
N GLY A 71 4.25 -18.19 2.29
CA GLY A 71 5.60 -17.88 1.81
C GLY A 71 5.68 -16.53 1.08
N SER A 72 4.68 -15.67 1.25
CA SER A 72 4.64 -14.33 0.67
C SER A 72 5.45 -13.35 1.49
N SER A 73 6.11 -12.40 0.85
CA SER A 73 6.84 -11.35 1.55
C SER A 73 6.84 -10.03 0.80
N ILE A 74 6.88 -8.94 1.56
CA ILE A 74 7.11 -7.59 1.07
C ILE A 74 8.24 -6.98 1.89
N THR A 75 9.28 -6.55 1.21
CA THR A 75 10.41 -5.82 1.78
C THR A 75 10.45 -4.43 1.18
N VAL A 76 10.61 -3.41 2.02
CA VAL A 76 10.86 -2.04 1.57
C VAL A 76 12.24 -1.60 2.00
N LEU A 77 12.99 -1.06 1.06
CA LEU A 77 14.31 -0.49 1.28
C LEU A 77 14.27 1.03 1.11
N PRO A 78 15.15 1.78 1.79
CA PRO A 78 15.35 3.20 1.52
C PRO A 78 15.65 3.46 0.05
N ASP A 79 14.96 4.44 -0.54
CA ASP A 79 15.20 4.94 -1.89
C ASP A 79 14.67 6.39 -1.94
N ASP A 80 15.17 7.19 -2.86
CA ASP A 80 14.73 8.58 -3.07
C ASP A 80 13.47 8.71 -3.93
N LYS A 81 13.06 7.60 -4.57
CA LYS A 81 11.85 7.46 -5.38
C LYS A 81 11.04 6.23 -4.97
N PHE A 82 9.84 6.11 -5.49
CA PHE A 82 9.05 4.88 -5.37
C PHE A 82 9.33 3.97 -6.55
N SER A 83 9.80 2.76 -6.28
CA SER A 83 10.01 1.72 -7.28
C SER A 83 9.51 0.37 -6.79
N VAL A 84 9.14 -0.51 -7.70
CA VAL A 84 8.55 -1.81 -7.38
C VAL A 84 9.21 -2.93 -8.17
N ASN A 85 9.62 -3.97 -7.45
CA ASN A 85 10.10 -5.24 -8.00
C ASN A 85 9.19 -6.34 -7.51
N THR A 86 8.67 -7.18 -8.38
CA THR A 86 7.81 -8.29 -7.98
C THR A 86 8.23 -9.61 -8.63
N LEU A 87 8.17 -10.66 -7.83
CA LEU A 87 8.31 -12.06 -8.25
C LEU A 87 6.99 -12.76 -7.94
N ILE A 88 6.32 -13.27 -8.97
CA ILE A 88 5.21 -14.20 -8.81
C ILE A 88 5.69 -15.64 -8.96
N SER A 89 5.11 -16.53 -8.17
CA SER A 89 5.42 -17.95 -8.18
C SER A 89 4.17 -18.73 -7.83
N TYR A 90 3.67 -19.49 -8.78
CA TYR A 90 2.51 -20.35 -8.64
C TYR A 90 2.93 -21.80 -8.85
N ASP A 91 2.22 -22.73 -8.21
CA ASP A 91 2.36 -24.16 -8.51
C ASP A 91 1.61 -24.48 -9.81
N SER A 92 2.20 -24.07 -10.92
CA SER A 92 1.65 -24.18 -12.27
C SER A 92 2.75 -24.43 -13.29
N LYS A 93 2.48 -25.33 -14.23
CA LYS A 93 3.38 -25.59 -15.37
C LYS A 93 3.22 -24.55 -16.49
N ILE A 94 2.10 -23.82 -16.51
CA ILE A 94 1.79 -22.79 -17.51
C ILE A 94 2.23 -21.42 -17.03
N LEU A 95 1.79 -21.02 -15.83
CA LEU A 95 2.26 -19.79 -15.19
C LEU A 95 3.43 -20.12 -14.26
N THR A 96 4.62 -20.19 -14.83
CA THR A 96 5.87 -20.37 -14.08
C THR A 96 6.24 -19.10 -13.31
N ASN A 97 7.39 -19.13 -12.65
CA ASN A 97 7.91 -17.94 -12.00
C ASN A 97 8.11 -16.81 -13.01
N GLN A 98 7.53 -15.65 -12.72
CA GLN A 98 7.68 -14.45 -13.54
C GLN A 98 8.12 -13.28 -12.67
N TYR A 99 8.85 -12.41 -13.29
CA TYR A 99 9.40 -11.20 -12.66
C TYR A 99 8.96 -9.95 -13.44
N ALA A 100 8.64 -8.90 -12.71
CA ALA A 100 8.38 -7.58 -13.27
C ALA A 100 8.98 -6.50 -12.37
N THR A 101 9.38 -5.40 -12.99
CA THR A 101 9.93 -4.23 -12.30
C THR A 101 9.37 -2.94 -12.88
N LEU A 102 9.19 -1.93 -12.04
CA LEU A 102 8.91 -0.57 -12.42
C LEU A 102 9.84 0.35 -11.62
N GLU A 103 10.82 0.93 -12.30
CA GLU A 103 11.82 1.79 -11.67
C GLU A 103 11.33 3.22 -11.48
N ASN A 104 10.48 3.74 -12.36
CA ASN A 104 9.91 5.08 -12.26
C ASN A 104 8.40 5.03 -12.49
N MET A 105 7.64 5.76 -11.67
CA MET A 105 6.19 5.84 -11.82
C MET A 105 5.75 6.46 -13.16
N GLU A 106 6.57 7.29 -13.73
CA GLU A 106 6.33 7.90 -15.06
C GLU A 106 6.22 6.87 -16.19
N ASP A 107 6.88 5.71 -16.03
CA ASP A 107 6.86 4.60 -16.99
C ASP A 107 5.64 3.68 -16.81
N PHE A 108 4.84 3.87 -15.74
CA PHE A 108 3.64 3.05 -15.47
C PHE A 108 2.67 2.98 -16.67
N PRO A 109 2.34 4.07 -17.37
CA PRO A 109 1.44 4.01 -18.51
C PRO A 109 1.93 3.12 -19.65
N ALA A 110 3.24 3.07 -19.88
CA ALA A 110 3.85 2.33 -20.98
C ALA A 110 4.15 0.87 -20.60
N GLU A 111 4.56 0.64 -19.36
CA GLU A 111 5.10 -0.66 -18.96
C GLU A 111 4.13 -1.53 -18.16
N VAL A 112 3.12 -0.94 -17.51
CA VAL A 112 2.28 -1.65 -16.53
C VAL A 112 0.80 -1.51 -16.81
N ALA A 113 0.34 -0.32 -17.20
CA ALA A 113 -1.08 0.01 -17.24
C ALA A 113 -1.94 -0.93 -18.08
N SER A 114 -1.41 -1.52 -19.16
CA SER A 114 -2.13 -2.45 -20.04
C SER A 114 -2.07 -3.92 -19.58
N ALA A 115 -1.43 -4.20 -18.43
CA ALA A 115 -1.38 -5.57 -17.91
C ALA A 115 -2.74 -5.97 -17.35
N ARG A 116 -3.34 -7.01 -17.93
CA ARG A 116 -4.66 -7.51 -17.54
C ARG A 116 -4.58 -8.42 -16.32
N THR A 117 -5.66 -8.44 -15.54
CA THR A 117 -5.85 -9.42 -14.47
C THR A 117 -5.87 -10.84 -15.04
N PHE A 118 -5.64 -11.83 -14.18
CA PHE A 118 -5.63 -13.25 -14.58
C PHE A 118 -6.33 -14.11 -13.55
N VAL A 119 -6.82 -15.25 -14.02
CA VAL A 119 -7.51 -16.24 -13.21
C VAL A 119 -7.17 -17.64 -13.70
N PHE A 120 -7.07 -18.60 -12.79
CA PHE A 120 -6.93 -20.01 -13.18
C PHE A 120 -8.30 -20.66 -13.39
N VAL A 121 -8.42 -21.52 -14.38
CA VAL A 121 -9.66 -22.29 -14.65
C VAL A 121 -10.12 -23.03 -13.39
N ARG A 122 -9.20 -23.61 -12.60
CA ARG A 122 -9.52 -24.28 -11.33
C ARG A 122 -10.21 -23.37 -10.28
N GLU A 123 -10.06 -22.06 -10.41
CA GLU A 123 -10.66 -21.06 -9.50
C GLU A 123 -12.03 -20.60 -10.01
N ILE A 124 -12.26 -20.71 -11.31
CA ILE A 124 -13.51 -20.29 -11.95
C ILE A 124 -14.64 -21.28 -11.62
N GLU A 125 -14.38 -22.58 -11.68
CA GLU A 125 -15.39 -23.62 -11.49
C GLU A 125 -16.17 -23.50 -10.14
N PRO A 126 -15.52 -23.34 -8.97
CA PRO A 126 -16.21 -23.11 -7.73
C PRO A 126 -17.01 -21.79 -7.69
N LEU A 127 -16.49 -20.73 -8.35
CA LEU A 127 -17.15 -19.42 -8.39
C LEU A 127 -18.39 -19.44 -9.28
N LEU A 128 -18.34 -20.17 -10.41
CA LEU A 128 -19.52 -20.39 -11.26
C LEU A 128 -20.59 -21.17 -10.52
N ASN A 129 -20.23 -22.25 -9.84
CA ASN A 129 -21.17 -23.06 -9.05
C ASN A 129 -21.82 -22.25 -7.93
N ALA A 130 -21.13 -21.24 -7.40
CA ALA A 130 -21.63 -20.31 -6.39
C ALA A 130 -22.39 -19.10 -6.97
N GLY A 131 -22.48 -18.94 -8.31
CA GLY A 131 -23.13 -17.79 -8.96
C GLY A 131 -22.40 -16.46 -8.74
N LEU A 132 -21.11 -16.51 -8.47
CA LEU A 132 -20.31 -15.33 -8.07
C LEU A 132 -19.60 -14.65 -9.26
N ILE A 133 -19.57 -15.24 -10.44
CA ILE A 133 -19.00 -14.62 -11.65
C ILE A 133 -20.10 -13.82 -12.35
N LYS A 134 -20.04 -12.48 -12.23
CA LYS A 134 -21.04 -11.59 -12.83
C LYS A 134 -20.51 -10.68 -13.94
N GLY A 135 -19.22 -10.65 -14.20
CA GLY A 135 -18.62 -9.74 -15.15
C GLY A 135 -17.28 -10.18 -15.72
N GLY A 136 -16.80 -11.38 -15.35
CA GLY A 136 -15.58 -11.96 -15.91
C GLY A 136 -15.87 -12.64 -17.24
N ASP A 137 -15.15 -12.27 -18.30
CA ASP A 137 -15.13 -12.93 -19.59
C ASP A 137 -13.68 -13.07 -20.11
N LEU A 138 -13.50 -13.68 -21.27
CA LEU A 138 -12.16 -13.84 -21.85
C LEU A 138 -11.55 -12.53 -22.37
N ASP A 139 -12.32 -11.45 -22.41
CA ASP A 139 -11.86 -10.15 -22.88
C ASP A 139 -11.28 -9.28 -21.77
N ASN A 140 -11.69 -9.54 -20.52
CA ASN A 140 -11.28 -8.73 -19.35
C ASN A 140 -10.39 -9.46 -18.33
N ALA A 141 -9.97 -10.69 -18.61
CA ALA A 141 -9.01 -11.42 -17.78
C ALA A 141 -8.19 -12.39 -18.64
N ILE A 142 -6.95 -12.62 -18.23
CA ILE A 142 -6.12 -13.70 -18.77
C ILE A 142 -6.56 -14.98 -18.08
N VAL A 143 -7.07 -15.96 -18.84
CA VAL A 143 -7.52 -17.23 -18.29
C VAL A 143 -6.45 -18.31 -18.50
N ILE A 144 -6.03 -18.94 -17.41
CA ILE A 144 -4.94 -19.89 -17.36
C ILE A 144 -5.50 -21.30 -17.16
N TYR A 145 -5.40 -22.11 -18.21
CA TYR A 145 -5.79 -23.51 -18.20
C TYR A 145 -4.55 -24.40 -18.02
N GLU A 146 -4.33 -24.86 -16.81
CA GLU A 146 -3.09 -25.58 -16.43
C GLU A 146 -3.29 -27.02 -15.99
N LYS A 147 -4.53 -27.40 -15.69
CA LYS A 147 -4.90 -28.74 -15.25
C LYS A 147 -5.96 -29.29 -16.18
N GLN A 148 -5.61 -30.36 -16.86
CA GLN A 148 -6.50 -31.03 -17.83
C GLN A 148 -7.79 -31.50 -17.16
N MET A 149 -8.92 -31.17 -17.78
CA MET A 149 -10.28 -31.61 -17.46
C MET A 149 -10.75 -32.61 -18.52
N THR A 150 -11.89 -33.28 -18.28
CA THR A 150 -12.59 -34.00 -19.35
C THR A 150 -13.15 -33.00 -20.35
N GLN A 151 -13.24 -33.39 -21.65
CA GLN A 151 -13.80 -32.50 -22.67
C GLN A 151 -15.22 -32.05 -22.30
N GLU A 152 -16.05 -32.93 -21.75
CA GLU A 152 -17.41 -32.62 -21.33
C GLU A 152 -17.47 -31.51 -20.27
N ASN A 153 -16.57 -31.56 -19.27
CA ASN A 153 -16.54 -30.53 -18.23
C ASN A 153 -15.99 -29.18 -18.76
N PHE A 154 -15.02 -29.26 -19.69
CA PHE A 154 -14.46 -28.07 -20.30
C PHE A 154 -15.47 -27.38 -21.22
N ASP A 155 -16.26 -28.14 -21.97
CA ASP A 155 -17.34 -27.63 -22.81
C ASP A 155 -18.47 -27.00 -21.96
N LYS A 156 -18.87 -27.66 -20.85
CA LYS A 156 -19.82 -27.04 -19.90
C LYS A 156 -19.33 -25.69 -19.34
N LEU A 157 -18.04 -25.60 -19.04
CA LEU A 157 -17.43 -24.35 -18.60
C LEU A 157 -17.50 -23.28 -19.69
N ALA A 158 -17.16 -23.64 -20.93
CA ALA A 158 -17.24 -22.78 -22.09
C ALA A 158 -18.68 -22.27 -22.33
N ASP A 159 -19.68 -23.17 -22.25
CA ASP A 159 -21.10 -22.82 -22.39
C ASP A 159 -21.54 -21.78 -21.34
N VAL A 160 -21.15 -21.99 -20.07
CA VAL A 160 -21.50 -21.06 -18.98
C VAL A 160 -20.83 -19.71 -19.15
N MET A 161 -19.59 -19.69 -19.66
CA MET A 161 -18.86 -18.45 -19.96
C MET A 161 -19.25 -17.81 -21.29
N GLY A 162 -20.08 -18.47 -22.10
CA GLY A 162 -20.48 -17.96 -23.41
C GLY A 162 -19.34 -17.89 -24.43
N VAL A 163 -18.36 -18.79 -24.33
CA VAL A 163 -17.18 -18.83 -25.19
C VAL A 163 -17.17 -20.10 -26.06
N PRO A 164 -16.47 -20.10 -27.22
CA PRO A 164 -16.37 -21.28 -28.08
C PRO A 164 -15.72 -22.45 -27.35
N HIS A 165 -16.19 -23.68 -27.69
CA HIS A 165 -15.55 -24.90 -27.23
C HIS A 165 -14.14 -25.01 -27.79
N MET A 166 -13.20 -25.46 -26.97
CA MET A 166 -11.80 -25.68 -27.32
C MET A 166 -11.38 -27.08 -26.93
N ASP A 167 -10.27 -27.55 -27.48
CA ASP A 167 -9.70 -28.85 -27.16
C ASP A 167 -9.16 -28.85 -25.71
N ALA A 168 -9.79 -29.65 -24.85
CA ALA A 168 -9.41 -29.80 -23.44
C ALA A 168 -8.01 -30.40 -23.23
N SER A 169 -7.37 -30.97 -24.28
CA SER A 169 -5.99 -31.43 -24.19
C SER A 169 -4.94 -30.31 -24.28
N GLN A 170 -5.35 -29.12 -24.75
CA GLN A 170 -4.47 -27.98 -24.98
C GLN A 170 -4.37 -27.11 -23.73
N LEU A 171 -3.36 -27.37 -22.89
CA LEU A 171 -3.06 -26.53 -21.74
C LEU A 171 -2.37 -25.24 -22.20
N GLY A 172 -2.68 -24.10 -21.53
CA GLY A 172 -2.08 -22.81 -21.87
C GLY A 172 -2.92 -21.62 -21.43
N TYR A 173 -2.69 -20.50 -22.08
CA TYR A 173 -3.53 -19.30 -21.97
C TYR A 173 -4.67 -19.40 -22.98
N ILE A 174 -5.91 -19.38 -22.52
CA ILE A 174 -7.12 -19.54 -23.34
C ILE A 174 -7.82 -18.21 -23.62
N ASN A 175 -7.05 -17.20 -23.99
CA ASN A 175 -7.54 -15.87 -24.26
C ASN A 175 -7.77 -15.63 -25.76
N HIS A 176 -8.78 -14.81 -26.11
CA HIS A 176 -8.97 -14.31 -27.45
C HIS A 176 -7.89 -13.32 -27.88
N ILE A 177 -7.42 -12.51 -26.93
CA ILE A 177 -6.41 -11.48 -27.15
C ILE A 177 -5.07 -12.00 -26.66
N PRO A 178 -4.01 -12.00 -27.50
CA PRO A 178 -2.67 -12.38 -27.07
C PRO A 178 -2.17 -11.60 -25.86
N LEU A 179 -1.19 -12.15 -25.14
CA LEU A 179 -0.51 -11.43 -24.07
C LEU A 179 0.19 -10.20 -24.64
N VAL A 180 0.07 -9.06 -23.92
CA VAL A 180 0.79 -7.83 -24.27
C VAL A 180 2.29 -7.99 -24.02
N TRP A 181 2.64 -8.71 -22.95
CA TRP A 181 4.02 -9.07 -22.61
C TRP A 181 4.10 -10.55 -22.19
N PRO A 182 5.24 -11.20 -22.39
CA PRO A 182 5.44 -12.56 -21.90
C PRO A 182 5.26 -12.71 -20.39
N ASN A 183 5.49 -11.63 -19.63
CA ASN A 183 5.35 -11.54 -18.18
C ASN A 183 4.15 -10.68 -17.74
N GLU A 184 3.11 -10.60 -18.54
CA GLU A 184 1.91 -9.79 -18.25
C GLU A 184 1.29 -10.09 -16.87
N PRO A 185 1.16 -11.36 -16.42
CA PRO A 185 0.70 -11.68 -15.08
C PRO A 185 1.54 -11.05 -13.96
N ALA A 186 2.86 -11.02 -14.09
CA ALA A 186 3.74 -10.38 -13.10
C ALA A 186 3.58 -8.86 -13.12
N ARG A 187 3.41 -8.23 -14.30
CA ARG A 187 3.14 -6.81 -14.43
C ARG A 187 1.79 -6.43 -13.81
N HIS A 188 0.79 -7.29 -13.95
CA HIS A 188 -0.49 -7.07 -13.28
C HIS A 188 -0.36 -7.15 -11.76
N LYS A 189 0.38 -8.12 -11.22
CA LYS A 189 0.64 -8.17 -9.76
C LYS A 189 1.46 -6.97 -9.25
N LEU A 190 2.29 -6.39 -10.09
CA LEU A 190 2.96 -5.13 -9.78
C LEU A 190 1.96 -3.96 -9.73
N LEU A 191 1.00 -3.91 -10.66
CA LEU A 191 -0.12 -2.96 -10.65
C LEU A 191 -0.93 -3.08 -9.34
N ASP A 192 -1.29 -4.32 -8.95
CA ASP A 192 -2.02 -4.58 -7.70
C ASP A 192 -1.27 -4.04 -6.47
N ILE A 193 0.06 -4.21 -6.41
CA ILE A 193 0.88 -3.66 -5.32
C ILE A 193 0.74 -2.14 -5.25
N ILE A 194 0.86 -1.44 -6.39
CA ILE A 194 0.76 0.02 -6.44
C ILE A 194 -0.62 0.47 -5.97
N GLY A 195 -1.69 -0.17 -6.47
CA GLY A 195 -3.06 0.16 -6.11
C GLY A 195 -3.38 -0.09 -4.63
N ASP A 196 -2.96 -1.23 -4.10
CA ASP A 196 -3.15 -1.56 -2.68
C ASP A 196 -2.35 -0.63 -1.75
N LEU A 197 -1.11 -0.28 -2.11
CA LEU A 197 -0.29 0.63 -1.32
C LEU A 197 -0.77 2.09 -1.41
N ALA A 198 -1.47 2.48 -2.48
CA ALA A 198 -2.12 3.79 -2.55
C ALA A 198 -3.13 4.00 -1.39
N LEU A 199 -3.73 2.92 -0.86
CA LEU A 199 -4.63 2.96 0.29
C LEU A 199 -3.96 3.35 1.61
N ILE A 200 -2.64 3.43 1.66
CA ILE A 200 -1.90 4.03 2.80
C ILE A 200 -2.33 5.49 2.98
N GLY A 201 -2.67 6.18 1.89
CA GLY A 201 -3.12 7.57 1.89
C GLY A 201 -1.98 8.60 1.96
N LYS A 202 -0.73 8.14 1.80
CA LYS A 202 0.46 8.99 1.74
C LYS A 202 1.46 8.36 0.76
N PRO A 203 1.99 9.11 -0.20
CA PRO A 203 2.97 8.58 -1.14
C PRO A 203 4.28 8.22 -0.42
N ILE A 204 4.88 7.13 -0.86
CA ILE A 204 6.09 6.56 -0.25
C ILE A 204 7.31 6.88 -1.12
N LYS A 205 8.45 7.17 -0.49
CA LYS A 205 9.77 7.07 -1.10
C LYS A 205 10.47 5.85 -0.55
N GLY A 206 10.71 4.86 -1.41
CA GLY A 206 11.30 3.58 -1.05
C GLY A 206 11.15 2.55 -2.16
N ARG A 207 12.01 1.55 -2.17
CA ARG A 207 12.00 0.43 -3.11
C ARG A 207 11.24 -0.74 -2.52
N ILE A 208 10.14 -1.11 -3.18
CA ILE A 208 9.34 -2.28 -2.82
C ILE A 208 9.88 -3.52 -3.51
N ILE A 209 10.11 -4.58 -2.77
CA ILE A 209 10.48 -5.90 -3.28
C ILE A 209 9.44 -6.89 -2.76
N ALA A 210 8.60 -7.41 -3.65
CA ALA A 210 7.51 -8.30 -3.30
C ALA A 210 7.71 -9.69 -3.91
N THR A 211 7.59 -10.72 -3.08
CA THR A 211 7.61 -12.12 -3.50
C THR A 211 6.25 -12.73 -3.23
N ARG A 212 5.63 -13.32 -4.26
CA ARG A 212 4.29 -13.91 -4.22
C ARG A 212 3.25 -12.93 -3.64
N PRO A 213 3.17 -11.67 -4.16
CA PRO A 213 2.22 -10.68 -3.66
C PRO A 213 0.78 -11.07 -3.94
N GLY A 214 -0.13 -10.46 -3.19
CA GLY A 214 -1.57 -10.57 -3.37
C GLY A 214 -2.27 -9.59 -2.44
N HIS A 215 -3.55 -9.28 -2.69
CA HIS A 215 -4.29 -8.27 -1.94
C HIS A 215 -4.24 -8.47 -0.41
N THR A 216 -4.25 -9.72 0.06
CA THR A 216 -4.19 -10.00 1.51
C THR A 216 -2.90 -9.51 2.14
N ILE A 217 -1.73 -9.88 1.58
CA ILE A 217 -0.45 -9.45 2.15
C ILE A 217 -0.20 -7.96 1.89
N ASN A 218 -0.56 -7.45 0.71
CA ASN A 218 -0.41 -6.04 0.37
C ASN A 218 -1.19 -5.16 1.35
N ASN A 219 -2.45 -5.51 1.66
CA ASN A 219 -3.29 -4.78 2.61
C ASN A 219 -2.79 -4.91 4.06
N LYS A 220 -2.32 -6.07 4.49
CA LYS A 220 -1.70 -6.22 5.83
C LYS A 220 -0.48 -5.32 5.95
N PHE A 221 0.39 -5.31 4.94
CA PHE A 221 1.56 -4.45 4.88
C PHE A 221 1.18 -2.97 4.86
N ALA A 222 0.22 -2.56 4.03
CA ALA A 222 -0.27 -1.18 3.98
C ALA A 222 -0.78 -0.69 5.34
N ARG A 223 -1.49 -1.53 6.09
CA ARG A 223 -1.95 -1.22 7.44
C ARG A 223 -0.80 -1.05 8.44
N GLN A 224 0.25 -1.87 8.32
CA GLN A 224 1.45 -1.72 9.15
C GLN A 224 2.12 -0.37 8.88
N ILE A 225 2.39 -0.03 7.61
CA ILE A 225 3.00 1.24 7.24
C ILE A 225 2.13 2.43 7.71
N ARG A 226 0.81 2.35 7.52
CA ARG A 226 -0.09 3.40 8.01
C ARG A 226 -0.03 3.59 9.53
N LYS A 227 0.13 2.51 10.29
CA LYS A 227 0.35 2.58 11.74
C LYS A 227 1.66 3.26 12.07
N GLU A 228 2.73 2.92 11.38
CA GLU A 228 4.06 3.53 11.57
C GLU A 228 4.04 5.03 11.23
N ILE A 229 3.39 5.43 10.12
CA ILE A 229 3.19 6.83 9.76
C ILE A 229 2.50 7.59 10.90
N ARG A 230 1.38 7.07 11.41
CA ARG A 230 0.65 7.70 12.53
C ARG A 230 1.49 7.82 13.79
N LEU A 231 2.25 6.78 14.14
CA LEU A 231 3.14 6.83 15.30
C LEU A 231 4.23 7.88 15.10
N HIS A 232 4.75 8.03 13.89
CA HIS A 232 5.76 9.02 13.57
C HIS A 232 5.19 10.46 13.61
N GLU A 233 3.95 10.66 13.17
CA GLU A 233 3.27 11.96 13.18
C GLU A 233 2.98 12.48 14.61
N ILE A 234 2.74 11.57 15.56
CA ILE A 234 2.51 11.92 16.98
C ILE A 234 3.79 11.90 17.81
N GLN A 235 4.91 11.44 17.24
CA GLN A 235 6.19 11.38 17.94
C GLN A 235 6.74 12.78 18.11
N ALA A 236 7.11 13.12 19.35
CA ALA A 236 7.79 14.39 19.62
C ALA A 236 9.10 14.47 18.81
N PRO A 237 9.46 15.65 18.27
CA PRO A 237 10.71 15.81 17.54
C PRO A 237 11.90 15.46 18.43
N VAL A 238 12.93 14.89 17.82
CA VAL A 238 14.18 14.58 18.54
C VAL A 238 14.83 15.89 19.00
N TYR A 239 15.08 16.00 20.31
CA TYR A 239 15.72 17.17 20.87
C TYR A 239 17.18 17.26 20.43
N ASN A 240 17.55 18.38 19.80
CA ASN A 240 18.93 18.72 19.51
C ASN A 240 19.45 19.64 20.62
N CYS A 241 20.34 19.13 21.50
CA CYS A 241 20.89 19.91 22.61
C CYS A 241 21.80 21.07 22.18
N ASN A 242 22.25 21.11 20.91
CA ASN A 242 23.08 22.17 20.36
C ASN A 242 22.27 23.34 19.77
N GLU A 243 20.95 23.20 19.68
CA GLU A 243 20.05 24.26 19.23
C GLU A 243 19.46 25.01 20.40
N ALA A 244 19.37 26.34 20.26
CA ALA A 244 18.70 27.18 21.25
C ALA A 244 17.19 26.87 21.30
N PRO A 245 16.57 26.71 22.48
CA PRO A 245 15.13 26.52 22.57
C PRO A 245 14.39 27.79 22.14
N ILE A 246 13.15 27.64 21.67
CA ILE A 246 12.24 28.76 21.38
C ILE A 246 11.94 29.55 22.67
N MET A 247 11.79 28.81 23.79
CA MET A 247 11.64 29.43 25.11
C MET A 247 12.47 28.62 26.12
N ASP A 248 13.24 29.34 26.93
CA ASP A 248 13.90 28.82 28.11
C ASP A 248 12.99 28.90 29.36
N VAL A 249 13.50 28.40 30.46
CA VAL A 249 12.75 28.40 31.74
C VAL A 249 12.32 29.80 32.20
N ASN A 250 13.11 30.85 31.90
CA ASN A 250 12.78 32.21 32.32
C ASN A 250 11.61 32.74 31.51
N ARG A 251 11.63 32.54 30.20
CA ARG A 251 10.52 32.93 29.33
C ARG A 251 9.24 32.17 29.63
N ILE A 252 9.33 30.86 29.98
CA ILE A 252 8.18 30.08 30.41
C ILE A 252 7.58 30.65 31.71
N ARG A 253 8.42 31.09 32.67
CA ARG A 253 7.97 31.71 33.92
C ARG A 253 7.26 33.05 33.73
N GLU A 254 7.59 33.79 32.72
CA GLU A 254 6.88 35.03 32.39
C GLU A 254 5.45 34.75 31.89
N LEU A 255 5.25 33.63 31.20
CA LEU A 255 3.97 33.27 30.61
C LEU A 255 3.08 32.43 31.53
N LEU A 256 3.69 31.57 32.37
CA LEU A 256 2.97 30.67 33.26
C LEU A 256 3.16 31.08 34.73
N PRO A 257 2.10 31.11 35.55
CA PRO A 257 2.18 31.42 36.98
C PRO A 257 2.81 30.30 37.81
N HIS A 258 2.95 29.09 37.23
CA HIS A 258 3.46 27.92 37.92
C HIS A 258 4.91 28.08 38.34
N ARG A 259 5.24 27.58 39.54
CA ARG A 259 6.60 27.52 40.11
C ARG A 259 6.83 26.13 40.67
N TYR A 260 8.07 25.84 41.07
CA TYR A 260 8.38 24.59 41.74
C TYR A 260 7.39 24.28 42.87
N PRO A 261 6.90 23.04 42.98
CA PRO A 261 7.20 21.87 42.18
C PRO A 261 6.31 21.66 40.94
N PHE A 262 5.39 22.58 40.64
CA PHE A 262 4.37 22.44 39.56
C PHE A 262 4.84 22.93 38.19
N GLN A 263 6.00 23.58 38.11
CA GLN A 263 6.58 23.92 36.82
C GLN A 263 7.31 22.68 36.23
N LEU A 264 6.62 21.94 35.36
CA LEU A 264 7.13 20.70 34.80
C LEU A 264 7.89 20.86 33.49
N VAL A 265 7.80 22.01 32.81
CA VAL A 265 8.46 22.25 31.53
C VAL A 265 9.72 23.10 31.73
N ASP A 266 10.86 22.61 31.25
CA ASP A 266 12.14 23.32 31.35
C ASP A 266 12.44 24.14 30.08
N LYS A 267 12.00 23.66 28.89
CA LYS A 267 12.22 24.32 27.59
C LYS A 267 11.05 24.07 26.66
N VAL A 268 10.82 24.99 25.71
CA VAL A 268 9.94 24.78 24.56
C VAL A 268 10.81 24.78 23.31
N ILE A 269 10.69 23.76 22.48
CA ILE A 269 11.53 23.55 21.29
C ILE A 269 10.75 23.66 19.98
N ALA A 270 9.42 23.53 20.02
CA ALA A 270 8.58 23.74 18.85
C ALA A 270 7.21 24.31 19.26
N ILE A 271 6.68 25.20 18.44
CA ILE A 271 5.32 25.72 18.54
C ILE A 271 4.70 25.67 17.15
N GLY A 272 3.62 24.91 17.02
CA GLY A 272 2.83 24.81 15.80
C GLY A 272 1.44 25.38 16.01
N ALA A 273 0.62 25.36 14.96
CA ALA A 273 -0.75 25.88 15.03
C ALA A 273 -1.61 25.18 16.10
N ASN A 274 -1.40 23.86 16.31
CA ASN A 274 -2.20 23.02 17.19
C ASN A 274 -1.37 22.19 18.18
N HIS A 275 -0.07 22.47 18.33
CA HIS A 275 0.78 21.73 19.25
C HIS A 275 1.94 22.57 19.78
N ILE A 276 2.40 22.22 20.96
CA ILE A 276 3.64 22.73 21.57
C ILE A 276 4.46 21.53 22.00
N VAL A 277 5.77 21.57 21.73
CA VAL A 277 6.71 20.56 22.19
C VAL A 277 7.58 21.14 23.30
N GLY A 278 7.38 20.60 24.49
CA GLY A 278 8.15 20.95 25.67
C GLY A 278 9.13 19.86 26.06
N ILE A 279 10.19 20.24 26.74
CA ILE A 279 11.17 19.33 27.33
C ILE A 279 11.13 19.46 28.86
N LYS A 280 11.13 18.33 29.54
CA LYS A 280 11.37 18.19 30.96
C LYS A 280 12.63 17.37 31.18
N ASN A 281 13.61 17.95 31.89
CA ASN A 281 14.74 17.20 32.38
C ASN A 281 14.31 16.46 33.65
N VAL A 282 14.43 15.17 33.65
CA VAL A 282 14.05 14.31 34.77
C VAL A 282 15.30 13.83 35.49
N THR A 283 15.40 14.14 36.78
CA THR A 283 16.50 13.65 37.62
C THR A 283 15.97 12.79 38.79
N SER A 284 16.80 12.00 39.40
CA SER A 284 16.44 11.17 40.57
C SER A 284 15.98 11.98 41.79
N ASN A 285 16.27 13.28 41.81
CA ASN A 285 15.92 14.17 42.91
C ASN A 285 14.58 14.88 42.74
N GLU A 286 13.80 14.55 41.71
CA GLU A 286 12.47 15.14 41.49
C GLU A 286 11.51 14.76 42.64
N PRO A 287 10.73 15.69 43.17
CA PRO A 287 9.89 15.48 44.36
C PRO A 287 8.83 14.42 44.18
N PHE A 288 8.40 14.13 42.95
CA PHE A 288 7.39 13.12 42.66
C PHE A 288 7.96 11.68 42.68
N PHE A 289 9.27 11.49 42.83
CA PHE A 289 9.86 10.18 43.05
C PHE A 289 9.95 9.80 44.53
N VAL A 290 9.72 10.75 45.43
CA VAL A 290 9.79 10.49 46.86
C VAL A 290 8.69 9.52 47.29
N GLY A 291 9.11 8.37 47.78
CA GLY A 291 8.20 7.32 48.26
C GLY A 291 7.58 6.43 47.18
N HIS A 292 7.81 6.70 45.88
CA HIS A 292 7.33 5.88 44.80
C HIS A 292 8.46 5.08 44.20
N PHE A 293 8.53 3.79 44.52
CA PHE A 293 9.63 2.87 44.16
C PHE A 293 11.03 3.46 44.44
N PRO A 294 11.46 3.54 45.70
CA PRO A 294 12.69 4.26 46.11
C PRO A 294 13.96 3.87 45.34
N ASN A 295 14.00 2.67 44.80
CA ASN A 295 15.16 2.12 44.07
C ASN A 295 15.03 2.27 42.55
N GLU A 296 13.82 2.63 42.03
CA GLU A 296 13.56 2.77 40.59
C GLU A 296 12.55 3.88 40.30
N PRO A 297 12.97 5.02 39.71
CA PRO A 297 12.12 6.15 39.43
C PRO A 297 11.23 5.87 38.17
N VAL A 298 10.07 5.24 38.36
CA VAL A 298 9.18 4.82 37.28
C VAL A 298 7.94 5.70 37.12
N SER A 299 7.78 6.77 37.88
CA SER A 299 6.57 7.60 37.86
C SER A 299 6.19 8.18 36.50
N TYR A 300 7.17 8.45 35.62
CA TYR A 300 6.92 8.97 34.28
C TYR A 300 6.56 7.93 33.22
N THR A 301 6.77 6.66 33.48
CA THR A 301 6.41 5.60 32.51
C THR A 301 4.90 5.44 32.34
N HIS A 302 4.11 6.03 33.23
CA HIS A 302 2.64 5.92 33.25
C HIS A 302 1.92 7.27 33.15
N LEU A 303 2.64 8.37 32.91
CA LEU A 303 2.00 9.69 32.67
C LEU A 303 1.39 9.71 31.27
N THR A 304 0.11 9.40 31.20
CA THR A 304 -0.72 9.79 30.05
C THR A 304 -1.33 11.14 30.34
N LEU A 305 -0.91 12.18 29.63
CA LEU A 305 -1.63 13.45 29.62
C LEU A 305 -2.91 13.29 28.79
N PRO A 306 -4.05 13.83 29.26
CA PRO A 306 -5.31 13.78 28.52
C PRO A 306 -5.27 14.55 27.22
#